data_ffcbe64015157832e203adaae4c60736
#
_entry.id   ffcbe64015157832e203adaae4c60736
#
_cell.length_a   1.000
_cell.length_b   1.000
_cell.length_c   1.000
_cell.angle_alpha   90.00
_cell.angle_beta   90.00
_cell.angle_gamma   90.00
#
_symmetry.space_group_name_H-M   'P 1'
#
loop_
_entity.id
_entity.type
_entity.pdbx_description
1 polymer ?
#
loop_
_entity_poly.entity_id
_entity_poly.type
_entity_poly.pdbx_seq_one_letter_code
_entity_poly.pdbx_strand_id
1 'polypeptide(L)'
;IKYFPPIVFILGVMYVGAIRPFLTKTWNKSLMDRFMSLARICGALIGTILYFGLMKDHIWLWRGDIGPFLFNKLAIPVGLVIPIGSFFLAFLASFGLMEFIGVLVDGFMRPIFRTPGRSAIDAVASFVGSYSIALIITNGVYRAGRYTAREAAIIATGFSTVSVTFLLVVARTLGLMDLWTTYFFVSMLVTFIVTAITA
;
A
#
# COMPACT_ATOMS: atom_id res chain seq x y z
N ILE A 1 -24.34 7.07 -1.56
CA ILE A 1 -22.95 7.06 -1.04
C ILE A 1 -22.47 5.61 -0.78
N LYS A 2 -23.32 4.70 -0.27
CA LYS A 2 -22.94 3.30 0.07
C LYS A 2 -22.42 2.48 -1.13
N TYR A 3 -22.89 2.76 -2.34
CA TYR A 3 -22.55 2.01 -3.56
C TYR A 3 -21.39 2.62 -4.35
N PHE A 4 -21.02 3.84 -4.08
CA PHE A 4 -19.99 4.55 -4.84
C PHE A 4 -18.59 3.92 -4.71
N PRO A 5 -18.09 3.58 -3.52
CA PRO A 5 -16.74 3.04 -3.37
C PRO A 5 -16.49 1.73 -4.13
N PRO A 6 -17.36 0.70 -4.03
CA PRO A 6 -17.12 -0.55 -4.74
C PRO A 6 -17.22 -0.41 -6.27
N ILE A 7 -18.09 0.44 -6.77
CA ILE A 7 -18.20 0.69 -8.22
C ILE A 7 -16.92 1.35 -8.75
N VAL A 8 -16.42 2.37 -8.07
CA VAL A 8 -15.17 3.05 -8.45
C VAL A 8 -13.99 2.08 -8.39
N PHE A 9 -13.93 1.24 -7.38
CA PHE A 9 -12.91 0.20 -7.27
C PHE A 9 -12.94 -0.78 -8.45
N ILE A 10 -14.10 -1.35 -8.77
CA ILE A 10 -14.27 -2.31 -9.87
C ILE A 10 -13.89 -1.67 -11.21
N LEU A 11 -14.40 -0.46 -11.50
CA LEU A 11 -14.08 0.28 -12.71
C LEU A 11 -12.59 0.61 -12.81
N GLY A 12 -11.96 1.01 -11.71
CA GLY A 12 -10.53 1.28 -11.65
C GLY A 12 -9.70 0.04 -11.94
N VAL A 13 -10.04 -1.11 -11.36
CA VAL A 13 -9.33 -2.38 -11.59
C VAL A 13 -9.54 -2.87 -13.03
N MET A 14 -10.74 -2.74 -13.60
CA MET A 14 -11.01 -3.05 -15.01
C MET A 14 -10.22 -2.15 -15.95
N TYR A 15 -10.19 -0.84 -15.68
CA TYR A 15 -9.39 0.09 -16.49
C TYR A 15 -7.91 -0.27 -16.48
N VAL A 16 -7.32 -0.46 -15.31
CA VAL A 16 -5.88 -0.78 -15.16
C VAL A 16 -5.54 -2.20 -15.64
N GLY A 17 -6.46 -3.15 -15.49
CA GLY A 17 -6.24 -4.56 -15.87
C GLY A 17 -6.46 -4.85 -17.35
N ALA A 18 -7.51 -4.28 -17.93
CA ALA A 18 -7.92 -4.59 -19.30
C ALA A 18 -7.63 -3.44 -20.28
N ILE A 19 -8.13 -2.24 -19.98
CA ILE A 19 -8.12 -1.14 -20.94
C ILE A 19 -6.72 -0.56 -21.13
N ARG A 20 -6.02 -0.26 -20.05
CA ARG A 20 -4.68 0.35 -20.10
C ARG A 20 -3.64 -0.54 -20.80
N PRO A 21 -3.48 -1.83 -20.51
CA PRO A 21 -2.55 -2.71 -21.21
C PRO A 21 -2.85 -2.84 -22.70
N PHE A 22 -4.13 -2.82 -23.06
CA PHE A 22 -4.56 -2.87 -24.47
C PHE A 22 -4.19 -1.58 -25.21
N LEU A 23 -4.50 -0.41 -24.63
CA LEU A 23 -4.17 0.90 -25.21
C LEU A 23 -2.65 1.13 -25.32
N THR A 24 -1.87 0.70 -24.33
CA THR A 24 -0.41 0.91 -24.30
C THR A 24 0.38 -0.19 -25.00
N LYS A 25 -0.28 -1.20 -25.59
CA LYS A 25 0.33 -2.38 -26.22
C LYS A 25 1.35 -3.10 -25.34
N THR A 26 1.19 -3.00 -24.01
CA THR A 26 2.10 -3.63 -23.04
C THR A 26 1.89 -5.14 -22.91
N TRP A 27 0.80 -5.69 -23.42
CA TRP A 27 0.51 -7.13 -23.42
C TRP A 27 1.63 -8.00 -24.01
N ASN A 28 2.43 -7.45 -24.92
CA ASN A 28 3.47 -8.21 -25.62
C ASN A 28 4.88 -8.02 -25.02
N LYS A 29 5.06 -7.20 -23.99
CA LYS A 29 6.39 -6.85 -23.48
C LYS A 29 6.98 -7.85 -22.51
N SER A 30 6.16 -8.47 -21.63
CA SER A 30 6.64 -9.42 -20.64
C SER A 30 5.56 -10.43 -20.26
N LEU A 31 5.97 -11.65 -19.93
CA LEU A 31 5.12 -12.71 -19.41
C LEU A 31 4.49 -12.28 -18.08
N MET A 32 5.25 -11.56 -17.25
CA MET A 32 4.79 -11.00 -15.98
C MET A 32 3.67 -9.96 -16.17
N ASP A 33 3.78 -9.10 -17.19
CA ASP A 33 2.74 -8.09 -17.47
C ASP A 33 1.42 -8.74 -17.90
N ARG A 34 1.48 -9.81 -18.67
CA ARG A 34 0.30 -10.61 -19.04
C ARG A 34 -0.34 -11.26 -17.82
N PHE A 35 0.46 -11.90 -16.96
CA PHE A 35 -0.01 -12.51 -15.74
C PHE A 35 -0.69 -11.48 -14.82
N MET A 36 -0.05 -10.34 -14.59
CA MET A 36 -0.60 -9.26 -13.77
C MET A 36 -1.89 -8.67 -14.34
N SER A 37 -1.99 -8.52 -15.66
CA SER A 37 -3.21 -8.04 -16.31
C SER A 37 -4.34 -9.06 -16.18
N LEU A 38 -4.06 -10.34 -16.38
CA LEU A 38 -5.03 -11.41 -16.20
C LEU A 38 -5.53 -11.46 -14.76
N ALA A 39 -4.62 -11.40 -13.79
CA ALA A 39 -4.98 -11.38 -12.37
C ALA A 39 -5.88 -10.20 -12.01
N ARG A 40 -5.64 -9.01 -12.58
CA ARG A 40 -6.50 -7.84 -12.38
C ARG A 40 -7.89 -8.01 -12.98
N ILE A 41 -7.98 -8.60 -14.18
CA ILE A 41 -9.27 -8.89 -14.83
C ILE A 41 -10.05 -9.92 -13.98
N CYS A 42 -9.41 -11.00 -13.54
CA CYS A 42 -10.03 -11.98 -12.65
C CYS A 42 -10.49 -11.34 -11.34
N GLY A 43 -9.67 -10.46 -10.73
CA GLY A 43 -10.04 -9.71 -9.53
C GLY A 43 -11.26 -8.80 -9.74
N ALA A 44 -11.35 -8.11 -10.88
CA ALA A 44 -12.49 -7.29 -11.23
C ALA A 44 -13.78 -8.14 -11.42
N LEU A 45 -13.67 -9.29 -12.07
CA LEU A 45 -14.80 -10.21 -12.24
C LEU A 45 -15.28 -10.74 -10.90
N ILE A 46 -14.38 -11.22 -10.05
CA ILE A 46 -14.71 -11.70 -8.71
C ILE A 46 -15.33 -10.57 -7.88
N GLY A 47 -14.76 -9.37 -7.91
CA GLY A 47 -15.30 -8.21 -7.23
C GLY A 47 -16.72 -7.85 -7.69
N THR A 48 -16.99 -7.96 -8.99
CA THR A 48 -18.33 -7.74 -9.56
C THR A 48 -19.32 -8.80 -9.07
N ILE A 49 -18.94 -10.06 -9.08
CA ILE A 49 -19.77 -11.17 -8.58
C ILE A 49 -20.10 -10.96 -7.10
N LEU A 50 -19.11 -10.61 -6.28
CA LEU A 50 -19.30 -10.37 -4.86
C LEU A 50 -20.15 -9.12 -4.58
N TYR A 51 -19.96 -8.06 -5.36
CA TYR A 51 -20.72 -6.82 -5.19
C TYR A 51 -22.20 -6.97 -5.52
N PHE A 52 -22.51 -7.60 -6.65
CA PHE A 52 -23.90 -7.82 -7.09
C PHE A 52 -24.54 -9.03 -6.43
N GLY A 53 -23.80 -9.80 -5.66
CA GLY A 53 -24.32 -11.00 -5.01
C GLY A 53 -24.69 -12.11 -5.98
N LEU A 54 -24.00 -12.17 -7.12
CA LEU A 54 -24.28 -13.17 -8.14
C LEU A 54 -23.80 -14.56 -7.70
N MET A 55 -24.54 -15.60 -8.10
CA MET A 55 -24.18 -17.01 -7.90
C MET A 55 -23.93 -17.40 -6.43
N LYS A 56 -24.68 -16.83 -5.47
CA LYS A 56 -24.51 -17.12 -4.04
C LYS A 56 -24.55 -18.60 -3.69
N ASP A 57 -25.41 -19.35 -4.35
CA ASP A 57 -25.65 -20.77 -4.05
C ASP A 57 -24.66 -21.70 -4.77
N HIS A 58 -23.90 -21.22 -5.73
CA HIS A 58 -23.11 -22.06 -6.64
C HIS A 58 -21.59 -21.90 -6.47
N ILE A 59 -21.12 -20.83 -5.83
CA ILE A 59 -19.68 -20.54 -5.74
C ILE A 59 -19.20 -20.71 -4.29
N TRP A 60 -18.16 -21.51 -4.12
CA TRP A 60 -17.45 -21.71 -2.85
C TRP A 60 -16.97 -20.39 -2.19
N LEU A 61 -16.82 -19.32 -2.98
CA LEU A 61 -16.39 -18.00 -2.53
C LEU A 61 -17.32 -17.41 -1.45
N TRP A 62 -18.59 -17.82 -1.40
CA TRP A 62 -19.57 -17.38 -0.40
C TRP A 62 -19.56 -18.25 0.87
N ARG A 63 -18.86 -19.39 0.84
CA ARG A 63 -18.76 -20.26 2.02
C ARG A 63 -17.83 -19.62 3.05
N GLY A 64 -18.27 -19.55 4.29
CA GLY A 64 -17.48 -19.06 5.42
C GLY A 64 -17.15 -17.58 5.37
N ASP A 65 -17.94 -16.77 4.66
CA ASP A 65 -17.75 -15.31 4.51
C ASP A 65 -16.39 -14.87 3.94
N ILE A 66 -15.62 -15.79 3.33
CA ILE A 66 -14.28 -15.49 2.80
C ILE A 66 -14.34 -14.39 1.75
N GLY A 67 -15.17 -14.54 0.73
CA GLY A 67 -15.30 -13.57 -0.36
C GLY A 67 -15.81 -12.21 0.12
N PRO A 68 -16.95 -12.14 0.84
CA PRO A 68 -17.44 -10.90 1.43
C PRO A 68 -16.44 -10.23 2.36
N PHE A 69 -15.70 -10.99 3.16
CA PHE A 69 -14.64 -10.48 4.01
C PHE A 69 -13.52 -9.83 3.20
N LEU A 70 -12.94 -10.56 2.25
CA LEU A 70 -11.84 -10.07 1.42
C LEU A 70 -12.25 -8.82 0.62
N PHE A 71 -13.47 -8.81 0.09
CA PHE A 71 -13.95 -7.67 -0.70
C PHE A 71 -14.27 -6.45 0.16
N ASN A 72 -15.11 -6.59 1.17
CA ASN A 72 -15.59 -5.45 1.96
C ASN A 72 -14.59 -4.96 3.01
N LYS A 73 -13.82 -5.86 3.62
CA LYS A 73 -12.88 -5.49 4.70
C LYS A 73 -11.45 -5.28 4.24
N LEU A 74 -11.07 -5.79 3.07
CA LEU A 74 -9.71 -5.66 2.57
C LEU A 74 -9.66 -4.88 1.24
N ALA A 75 -10.30 -5.35 0.18
CA ALA A 75 -10.14 -4.76 -1.14
C ALA A 75 -10.69 -3.33 -1.23
N ILE A 76 -11.89 -3.06 -0.74
CA ILE A 76 -12.51 -1.72 -0.80
C ILE A 76 -11.74 -0.70 0.05
N PRO A 77 -11.46 -0.92 1.34
CA PRO A 77 -10.70 0.04 2.15
C PRO A 77 -9.31 0.32 1.59
N VAL A 78 -8.57 -0.72 1.17
CA VAL A 78 -7.23 -0.57 0.59
C VAL A 78 -7.31 0.19 -0.74
N GLY A 79 -8.26 -0.16 -1.60
CA GLY A 79 -8.47 0.49 -2.90
C GLY A 79 -8.89 1.95 -2.81
N LEU A 80 -9.45 2.40 -1.68
CA LEU A 80 -9.78 3.82 -1.44
C LEU A 80 -8.64 4.57 -0.76
N VAL A 81 -8.02 3.98 0.26
CA VAL A 81 -6.97 4.65 1.05
C VAL A 81 -5.72 4.90 0.22
N ILE A 82 -5.34 3.97 -0.67
CA ILE A 82 -4.13 4.13 -1.49
C ILE A 82 -4.20 5.34 -2.43
N PRO A 83 -5.24 5.54 -3.27
CA PRO A 83 -5.33 6.71 -4.13
C PRO A 83 -5.41 8.03 -3.36
N ILE A 84 -6.21 8.07 -2.28
CA ILE A 84 -6.36 9.26 -1.44
C ILE A 84 -5.02 9.59 -0.77
N GLY A 85 -4.36 8.61 -0.14
CA GLY A 85 -3.05 8.76 0.48
C GLY A 85 -1.98 9.18 -0.52
N SER A 86 -1.99 8.60 -1.74
CA SER A 86 -1.08 8.98 -2.83
C SER A 86 -1.23 10.43 -3.26
N PHE A 87 -2.47 10.92 -3.33
CA PHE A 87 -2.75 12.31 -3.65
C PHE A 87 -2.14 13.26 -2.59
N PHE A 88 -2.40 13.00 -1.32
CA PHE A 88 -1.82 13.81 -0.24
C PHE A 88 -0.29 13.73 -0.20
N LEU A 89 0.29 12.55 -0.41
CA LEU A 89 1.74 12.38 -0.45
C LEU A 89 2.37 13.10 -1.65
N ALA A 90 1.76 13.05 -2.83
CA ALA A 90 2.21 13.79 -4.00
C ALA A 90 2.19 15.30 -3.75
N PHE A 91 1.16 15.78 -3.07
CA PHE A 91 1.02 17.18 -2.69
C PHE A 91 2.13 17.59 -1.71
N LEU A 92 2.35 16.81 -0.65
CA LEU A 92 3.42 17.04 0.33
C LEU A 92 4.81 17.02 -0.33
N ALA A 93 5.04 16.08 -1.25
CA ALA A 93 6.31 15.97 -1.97
C ALA A 93 6.58 17.19 -2.87
N SER A 94 5.53 17.75 -3.49
CA SER A 94 5.65 18.89 -4.43
C SER A 94 6.00 20.20 -3.74
N PHE A 95 5.68 20.37 -2.47
CA PHE A 95 5.96 21.61 -1.72
C PHE A 95 7.34 21.64 -1.04
N GLY A 96 8.24 20.71 -1.35
CA GLY A 96 9.58 20.66 -0.73
C GLY A 96 9.56 20.26 0.74
N LEU A 97 8.43 19.78 1.24
CA LEU A 97 8.31 19.35 2.64
C LEU A 97 9.24 18.16 2.95
N MET A 98 9.53 17.37 1.92
CA MET A 98 10.50 16.28 2.02
C MET A 98 11.90 16.76 2.41
N GLU A 99 12.36 17.83 1.78
CA GLU A 99 13.65 18.44 2.08
C GLU A 99 13.65 19.07 3.47
N PHE A 100 12.59 19.79 3.80
CA PHE A 100 12.44 20.44 5.10
C PHE A 100 12.45 19.44 6.26
N ILE A 101 11.58 18.45 6.22
CA ILE A 101 11.53 17.38 7.24
C ILE A 101 12.83 16.60 7.23
N GLY A 102 13.39 16.30 6.04
CA GLY A 102 14.64 15.59 5.90
C GLY A 102 15.78 16.25 6.67
N VAL A 103 15.93 17.57 6.57
CA VAL A 103 16.96 18.32 7.32
C VAL A 103 16.68 18.28 8.83
N LEU A 104 15.42 18.45 9.22
CA LEU A 104 15.03 18.50 10.64
C LEU A 104 15.32 17.19 11.38
N VAL A 105 15.09 16.04 10.73
CA VAL A 105 15.24 14.73 11.35
C VAL A 105 16.56 14.03 11.01
N ASP A 106 17.43 14.62 10.19
CA ASP A 106 18.69 14.00 9.76
C ASP A 106 19.60 13.65 10.96
N GLY A 107 19.64 14.53 11.95
CA GLY A 107 20.39 14.31 13.21
C GLY A 107 19.94 13.09 14.01
N PHE A 108 18.71 12.65 13.84
CA PHE A 108 18.14 11.45 14.47
C PHE A 108 18.25 10.22 13.56
N MET A 109 17.95 10.39 12.27
CA MET A 109 17.89 9.28 11.32
C MET A 109 19.27 8.68 11.03
N ARG A 110 20.29 9.49 10.86
CA ARG A 110 21.64 9.01 10.55
C ARG A 110 22.27 8.14 11.64
N PRO A 111 22.32 8.54 12.92
CA PRO A 111 22.96 7.73 13.95
C PRO A 111 22.19 6.45 14.29
N ILE A 112 20.86 6.46 14.21
CA ILE A 112 20.02 5.33 14.63
C ILE A 112 19.77 4.35 13.49
N PHE A 113 19.35 4.86 12.32
CA PHE A 113 18.91 4.02 11.19
C PHE A 113 19.94 3.98 10.05
N ARG A 114 21.03 4.72 10.15
CA ARG A 114 22.07 4.83 9.11
C ARG A 114 21.52 5.22 7.74
N THR A 115 20.43 5.98 7.73
CA THR A 115 19.76 6.49 6.54
C THR A 115 19.66 8.00 6.59
N PRO A 116 19.65 8.71 5.45
CA PRO A 116 19.49 10.15 5.44
C PRO A 116 18.11 10.56 5.94
N GLY A 117 17.99 11.76 6.54
CA GLY A 117 16.76 12.24 7.16
C GLY A 117 15.53 12.23 6.27
N ARG A 118 15.71 12.40 4.94
CA ARG A 118 14.61 12.28 3.97
C ARG A 118 13.91 10.90 3.96
N SER A 119 14.57 9.85 4.43
CA SER A 119 13.98 8.52 4.54
C SER A 119 12.83 8.44 5.57
N ALA A 120 12.73 9.42 6.48
CA ALA A 120 11.58 9.55 7.35
C ALA A 120 10.27 9.74 6.57
N ILE A 121 10.33 10.30 5.38
CA ILE A 121 9.16 10.50 4.52
C ILE A 121 8.74 9.19 3.87
N ASP A 122 9.70 8.33 3.50
CA ASP A 122 9.40 6.99 3.02
C ASP A 122 8.69 6.20 4.12
N ALA A 123 9.10 6.35 5.39
CA ALA A 123 8.42 5.77 6.53
C ALA A 123 6.98 6.29 6.68
N VAL A 124 6.78 7.62 6.64
CA VAL A 124 5.44 8.23 6.70
C VAL A 124 4.60 7.80 5.51
N ALA A 125 5.16 7.77 4.31
CA ALA A 125 4.47 7.32 3.10
C ALA A 125 3.99 5.86 3.20
N SER A 126 4.81 4.99 3.81
CA SER A 126 4.43 3.60 4.09
C SER A 126 3.30 3.52 5.11
N PHE A 127 3.43 4.24 6.21
CA PHE A 127 2.43 4.22 7.30
C PHE A 127 1.08 4.76 6.86
N VAL A 128 1.04 5.96 6.27
CA VAL A 128 -0.21 6.66 5.90
C VAL A 128 -0.78 6.14 4.59
N GLY A 129 0.07 5.83 3.63
CA GLY A 129 -0.33 5.35 2.32
C GLY A 129 -0.29 3.82 2.22
N SER A 130 0.76 3.35 1.58
CA SER A 130 1.05 1.91 1.50
C SER A 130 2.54 1.69 1.28
N TYR A 131 3.01 0.50 1.66
CA TYR A 131 4.40 0.09 1.40
C TYR A 131 4.76 0.19 -0.10
N SER A 132 3.81 -0.07 -1.00
CA SER A 132 4.05 0.02 -2.45
C SER A 132 4.38 1.45 -2.88
N ILE A 133 3.73 2.46 -2.30
CA ILE A 133 4.00 3.87 -2.60
C ILE A 133 5.37 4.25 -2.06
N ALA A 134 5.68 3.88 -0.82
CA ALA A 134 7.00 4.11 -0.23
C ALA A 134 8.11 3.48 -1.09
N LEU A 135 7.95 2.24 -1.55
CA LEU A 135 8.91 1.58 -2.44
C LEU A 135 9.10 2.29 -3.78
N ILE A 136 8.04 2.86 -4.36
CA ILE A 136 8.13 3.65 -5.59
C ILE A 136 8.95 4.92 -5.34
N ILE A 137 8.71 5.61 -4.22
CA ILE A 137 9.46 6.81 -3.82
C ILE A 137 10.93 6.45 -3.61
N THR A 138 11.20 5.44 -2.77
CA THR A 138 12.57 4.96 -2.47
C THR A 138 13.33 4.59 -3.75
N ASN A 139 12.70 3.86 -4.67
CA ASN A 139 13.30 3.50 -5.95
C ASN A 139 13.57 4.73 -6.84
N GLY A 140 12.67 5.71 -6.84
CA GLY A 140 12.85 6.98 -7.56
C GLY A 140 14.05 7.76 -7.03
N VAL A 141 14.17 7.89 -5.71
CA VAL A 141 15.27 8.59 -5.04
C VAL A 141 16.60 7.83 -5.21
N TYR A 142 16.59 6.50 -5.14
CA TYR A 142 17.75 5.65 -5.43
C TYR A 142 18.24 5.82 -6.87
N ARG A 143 17.34 5.76 -7.86
CA ARG A 143 17.68 5.98 -9.27
C ARG A 143 18.22 7.39 -9.55
N ALA A 144 17.79 8.37 -8.79
CA ALA A 144 18.33 9.73 -8.84
C ALA A 144 19.71 9.86 -8.17
N GLY A 145 20.30 8.78 -7.67
CA GLY A 145 21.62 8.76 -7.02
C GLY A 145 21.64 9.40 -5.63
N ARG A 146 20.47 9.62 -5.02
CA ARG A 146 20.35 10.28 -3.71
C ARG A 146 20.33 9.32 -2.52
N TYR A 147 20.16 8.01 -2.78
CA TYR A 147 20.33 6.93 -1.82
C TYR A 147 21.40 5.98 -2.32
N THR A 148 22.21 5.46 -1.41
CA THR A 148 23.07 4.30 -1.68
C THR A 148 22.22 3.02 -1.73
N ALA A 149 22.75 1.95 -2.31
CA ALA A 149 22.05 0.65 -2.35
C ALA A 149 21.73 0.12 -0.95
N ARG A 150 22.64 0.34 0.03
CA ARG A 150 22.44 -0.04 1.42
C ARG A 150 21.30 0.76 2.07
N GLU A 151 21.30 2.08 1.93
CA GLU A 151 20.24 2.93 2.47
C GLU A 151 18.88 2.57 1.86
N ALA A 152 18.81 2.38 0.53
CA ALA A 152 17.58 1.96 -0.14
C ALA A 152 17.09 0.59 0.36
N ALA A 153 17.99 -0.36 0.63
CA ALA A 153 17.64 -1.66 1.20
C ALA A 153 17.07 -1.52 2.62
N ILE A 154 17.73 -0.75 3.50
CA ILE A 154 17.24 -0.50 4.86
C ILE A 154 15.85 0.15 4.84
N ILE A 155 15.64 1.15 3.98
CA ILE A 155 14.35 1.83 3.86
C ILE A 155 13.28 0.86 3.37
N ALA A 156 13.57 0.09 2.33
CA ALA A 156 12.62 -0.84 1.73
C ALA A 156 12.23 -1.99 2.66
N THR A 157 13.15 -2.49 3.46
CA THR A 157 12.92 -3.64 4.35
C THR A 157 12.49 -3.25 5.77
N GLY A 158 12.92 -2.08 6.24
CA GLY A 158 12.62 -1.60 7.59
C GLY A 158 11.36 -0.74 7.64
N PHE A 159 11.36 0.38 6.93
CA PHE A 159 10.26 1.35 7.02
C PHE A 159 9.06 1.03 6.14
N SER A 160 9.25 0.29 5.05
CA SER A 160 8.18 -0.01 4.08
C SER A 160 7.41 -1.31 4.39
N THR A 161 7.34 -1.74 5.64
CA THR A 161 6.76 -3.03 6.02
C THR A 161 5.35 -2.94 6.60
N VAL A 162 4.98 -1.81 7.21
CA VAL A 162 3.73 -1.68 7.95
C VAL A 162 2.93 -0.49 7.45
N SER A 163 1.63 -0.69 7.20
CA SER A 163 0.70 0.39 6.91
C SER A 163 -0.46 0.41 7.91
N VAL A 164 -0.94 1.60 8.24
CA VAL A 164 -2.11 1.80 9.13
C VAL A 164 -3.32 1.03 8.63
N THR A 165 -3.53 1.02 7.31
CA THR A 165 -4.64 0.30 6.69
C THR A 165 -4.55 -1.19 6.94
N PHE A 166 -3.37 -1.79 6.81
CA PHE A 166 -3.17 -3.21 7.06
C PHE A 166 -3.34 -3.55 8.55
N LEU A 167 -2.77 -2.73 9.44
CA LEU A 167 -2.96 -2.88 10.88
C LEU A 167 -4.44 -2.82 11.27
N LEU A 168 -5.21 -1.91 10.67
CA LEU A 168 -6.64 -1.78 10.90
C LEU A 168 -7.41 -3.04 10.46
N VAL A 169 -7.06 -3.61 9.32
CA VAL A 169 -7.65 -4.86 8.83
C VAL A 169 -7.37 -5.99 9.80
N VAL A 170 -6.12 -6.14 10.24
CA VAL A 170 -5.72 -7.17 11.21
C VAL A 170 -6.46 -6.99 12.53
N ALA A 171 -6.50 -5.77 13.09
CA ALA A 171 -7.18 -5.48 14.33
C ALA A 171 -8.69 -5.81 14.28
N ARG A 172 -9.35 -5.46 13.17
CA ARG A 172 -10.76 -5.79 12.95
C ARG A 172 -11.00 -7.29 12.82
N THR A 173 -10.10 -7.98 12.16
CA THR A 173 -10.23 -9.43 11.94
C THR A 173 -10.06 -10.21 13.24
N LEU A 174 -9.11 -9.79 14.07
CA LEU A 174 -8.80 -10.41 15.35
C LEU A 174 -9.67 -9.91 16.52
N GLY A 175 -10.60 -8.98 16.27
CA GLY A 175 -11.44 -8.39 17.33
C GLY A 175 -10.68 -7.50 18.31
N LEU A 176 -9.52 -6.94 17.89
CA LEU A 176 -8.65 -6.12 18.73
C LEU A 176 -8.96 -4.62 18.67
N MET A 177 -10.16 -4.24 18.22
CA MET A 177 -10.52 -2.82 18.03
C MET A 177 -10.53 -2.05 19.34
N ASP A 178 -10.86 -2.68 20.46
CA ASP A 178 -10.84 -2.07 21.80
C ASP A 178 -9.42 -1.73 22.26
N LEU A 179 -8.43 -2.47 21.74
CA LEU A 179 -7.01 -2.27 22.00
C LEU A 179 -6.29 -1.56 20.83
N TRP A 180 -7.03 -0.96 19.90
CA TRP A 180 -6.47 -0.38 18.67
C TRP A 180 -5.30 0.56 18.93
N THR A 181 -5.45 1.48 19.87
CA THR A 181 -4.41 2.48 20.17
C THR A 181 -3.11 1.80 20.64
N THR A 182 -3.22 0.87 21.59
CA THR A 182 -2.07 0.12 22.10
C THR A 182 -1.42 -0.72 21.00
N TYR A 183 -2.22 -1.45 20.24
CA TYR A 183 -1.76 -2.27 19.13
C TYR A 183 -1.00 -1.45 18.08
N PHE A 184 -1.56 -0.28 17.72
CA PHE A 184 -0.94 0.62 16.75
C PHE A 184 0.43 1.14 17.23
N PHE A 185 0.49 1.70 18.44
CA PHE A 185 1.74 2.25 18.97
C PHE A 185 2.80 1.18 19.24
N VAL A 186 2.41 0.02 19.74
CA VAL A 186 3.35 -1.10 19.95
C VAL A 186 3.89 -1.59 18.61
N SER A 187 3.06 -1.78 17.60
CA SER A 187 3.49 -2.20 16.27
C SER A 187 4.44 -1.18 15.64
N MET A 188 4.16 0.11 15.78
CA MET A 188 5.03 1.19 15.32
C MET A 188 6.37 1.17 16.05
N LEU A 189 6.36 1.07 17.37
CA LEU A 189 7.58 1.02 18.19
C LEU A 189 8.46 -0.18 17.83
N VAL A 190 7.85 -1.36 17.72
CA VAL A 190 8.56 -2.59 17.32
C VAL A 190 9.19 -2.43 15.93
N THR A 191 8.48 -1.87 14.97
CA THR A 191 9.01 -1.61 13.63
C THR A 191 10.26 -0.71 13.68
N PHE A 192 10.21 0.38 14.43
CA PHE A 192 11.36 1.27 14.56
C PHE A 192 12.55 0.59 15.28
N ILE A 193 12.30 -0.14 16.36
CA ILE A 193 13.36 -0.88 17.08
C ILE A 193 14.02 -1.93 16.18
N VAL A 194 13.22 -2.74 15.49
CA VAL A 194 13.74 -3.77 14.59
C VAL A 194 14.54 -3.14 13.45
N THR A 195 14.03 -2.05 12.86
CA THR A 195 14.75 -1.33 11.80
C THR A 195 16.09 -0.79 12.30
N ALA A 196 16.14 -0.23 13.52
CA ALA A 196 17.39 0.26 14.11
C ALA A 196 18.41 -0.86 14.38
N ILE A 197 17.94 -2.05 14.81
CA ILE A 197 18.82 -3.21 15.06
C ILE A 197 19.37 -3.79 13.75
N THR A 198 18.56 -3.79 12.69
CA THR A 198 18.92 -4.41 11.40
C THR A 198 19.67 -3.46 10.44
N ALA A 199 19.74 -2.17 10.73
CA ALA A 199 20.47 -1.15 9.96
C ALA A 199 21.98 -1.18 10.20
#